data_9b26c3204b3a05deaa9fe6a0bf7ac79d
#
_entry.id   9b26c3204b3a05deaa9fe6a0bf7ac79d
#
_cell.length_a   1.000
_cell.length_b   1.000
_cell.length_c   1.000
_cell.angle_alpha   90.00
_cell.angle_beta   90.00
_cell.angle_gamma   90.00
#
_symmetry.space_group_name_H-M   'P 1'
#
loop_
_entity.id
_entity.type
_entity.pdbx_description
1 polymer ?
#
loop_
_entity_poly.entity_id
_entity_poly.type
_entity_poly.pdbx_seq_one_letter_code
_entity_poly.pdbx_strand_id
1 'polypeptide(L)'
;MNGRYVGYVAGHDPLHDFLTRIIRDHMGVREPQPAYRVFRLSGSNEVYAYEEKFSAAKIICKFYGSRFGWDRDKAAWMARQEYEGLETLRRYNLIGSPHHVIRPLGISRDINGVLAVEFYSGEGFSHAIARATRHRDDAHLYWRLKALAYFLATQHNRTANGAGVDFEPDCRYFDTVVGRLEQADRIGQWDIDELSWLRDCWRDRPRMWQDRQVWLHGDATPANFLFGHGMDVAAIDLERMKRGDRMFDVGRVAGELQHAFMSAVGDWHRAEPFIGHFLWEYSCHFPDRQRTFESITARAPYYMALNLLRIARNDYIGRDYGGRLVARAKKLLRAA
;
A
#
# COMPACT_ATOMS: atom_id res chain seq x y z
N MET A 1 18.16 8.14 -6.04
CA MET A 1 17.89 7.11 -4.99
C MET A 1 17.99 7.83 -3.66
N ASN A 2 16.90 7.95 -2.90
CA ASN A 2 16.89 8.65 -1.60
C ASN A 2 17.20 7.65 -0.46
N GLY A 3 18.35 7.00 -0.52
CA GLY A 3 18.80 6.07 0.51
C GLY A 3 20.07 6.57 1.20
N ARG A 4 20.21 6.27 2.49
CA ARG A 4 21.44 6.54 3.24
C ARG A 4 22.49 5.48 2.86
N TYR A 5 23.62 5.92 2.33
CA TYR A 5 24.75 5.03 2.06
C TYR A 5 25.27 4.39 3.36
N VAL A 6 25.51 3.07 3.31
CA VAL A 6 25.92 2.27 4.49
C VAL A 6 27.33 1.70 4.31
N GLY A 7 27.74 1.37 3.09
CA GLY A 7 29.01 0.73 2.79
C GLY A 7 28.93 -0.23 1.62
N TYR A 8 29.74 -1.29 1.67
CA TYR A 8 29.76 -2.39 0.69
C TYR A 8 29.37 -3.71 1.35
N VAL A 9 28.80 -4.63 0.57
CA VAL A 9 28.63 -6.03 0.98
C VAL A 9 30.01 -6.68 1.02
N ALA A 10 30.33 -7.37 2.13
CA ALA A 10 31.59 -8.11 2.23
C ALA A 10 31.59 -9.31 1.28
N GLY A 11 32.74 -9.60 0.63
CA GLY A 11 32.81 -10.68 -0.36
C GLY A 11 32.56 -12.09 0.19
N HIS A 12 32.69 -12.29 1.52
CA HIS A 12 32.37 -13.55 2.20
C HIS A 12 30.95 -13.61 2.75
N ASP A 13 30.15 -12.55 2.60
CA ASP A 13 28.76 -12.51 3.04
C ASP A 13 27.91 -13.37 2.08
N PRO A 14 27.09 -14.32 2.56
CA PRO A 14 26.17 -15.10 1.71
C PRO A 14 25.25 -14.24 0.82
N LEU A 15 24.97 -13.02 1.25
CA LEU A 15 24.22 -12.05 0.45
C LEU A 15 24.96 -11.65 -0.83
N HIS A 16 26.31 -11.61 -0.82
CA HIS A 16 27.09 -11.27 -2.00
C HIS A 16 26.85 -12.27 -3.14
N ASP A 17 26.91 -13.57 -2.86
CA ASP A 17 26.64 -14.62 -3.85
C ASP A 17 25.20 -14.62 -4.31
N PHE A 18 24.27 -14.36 -3.40
CA PHE A 18 22.85 -14.23 -3.72
C PHE A 18 22.60 -13.10 -4.71
N LEU A 19 23.13 -11.90 -4.47
CA LEU A 19 23.01 -10.74 -5.36
C LEU A 19 23.67 -11.01 -6.71
N THR A 20 24.87 -11.60 -6.72
CA THR A 20 25.63 -11.94 -7.95
C THR A 20 24.81 -12.86 -8.85
N ARG A 21 24.20 -13.90 -8.28
CA ARG A 21 23.33 -14.82 -9.02
C ARG A 21 22.12 -14.09 -9.60
N ILE A 22 21.43 -13.27 -8.80
CA ILE A 22 20.24 -12.51 -9.24
C ILE A 22 20.58 -11.56 -10.39
N ILE A 23 21.66 -10.79 -10.27
CA ILE A 23 22.06 -9.81 -11.30
C ILE A 23 22.43 -10.53 -12.60
N ARG A 24 23.16 -11.64 -12.49
CA ARG A 24 23.51 -12.46 -13.66
C ARG A 24 22.26 -13.04 -14.34
N ASP A 25 21.36 -13.64 -13.56
CA ASP A 25 20.26 -14.45 -14.10
C ASP A 25 19.08 -13.56 -14.59
N HIS A 26 18.87 -12.39 -13.98
CA HIS A 26 17.75 -11.50 -14.31
C HIS A 26 18.12 -10.23 -15.06
N MET A 27 19.39 -9.80 -15.02
CA MET A 27 19.85 -8.58 -15.67
C MET A 27 20.95 -8.83 -16.72
N GLY A 28 21.42 -10.07 -16.83
CA GLY A 28 22.44 -10.47 -17.82
C GLY A 28 23.85 -9.91 -17.54
N VAL A 29 24.07 -9.30 -16.37
CA VAL A 29 25.35 -8.71 -16.00
C VAL A 29 26.29 -9.80 -15.48
N ARG A 30 27.48 -9.90 -16.07
CA ARG A 30 28.52 -10.87 -15.71
C ARG A 30 29.81 -10.12 -15.33
N GLU A 31 29.80 -9.50 -14.17
CA GLU A 31 30.99 -8.84 -13.62
C GLU A 31 31.89 -9.89 -12.95
N PRO A 32 33.17 -10.01 -13.32
CA PRO A 32 34.09 -11.02 -12.75
C PRO A 32 34.35 -10.80 -11.25
N GLN A 33 34.35 -9.54 -10.81
CA GLN A 33 34.58 -9.13 -9.41
C GLN A 33 33.52 -8.13 -8.98
N PRO A 34 32.25 -8.59 -8.81
CA PRO A 34 31.17 -7.69 -8.47
C PRO A 34 31.36 -7.06 -7.09
N ALA A 35 30.98 -5.79 -6.95
CA ALA A 35 31.04 -5.05 -5.70
C ALA A 35 29.72 -4.28 -5.49
N TYR A 36 29.03 -4.53 -4.38
CA TYR A 36 27.70 -4.00 -4.11
C TYR A 36 27.74 -2.87 -3.10
N ARG A 37 27.41 -1.65 -3.55
CA ARG A 37 27.12 -0.50 -2.67
C ARG A 37 25.77 -0.72 -2.00
N VAL A 38 25.69 -0.44 -0.71
CA VAL A 38 24.51 -0.64 0.11
C VAL A 38 23.90 0.71 0.48
N PHE A 39 22.62 0.88 0.23
CA PHE A 39 21.86 2.07 0.62
C PHE A 39 20.66 1.63 1.44
N ARG A 40 20.56 2.10 2.69
CA ARG A 40 19.37 1.86 3.52
C ARG A 40 18.25 2.79 3.08
N LEU A 41 17.09 2.22 2.76
CA LEU A 41 15.89 2.96 2.41
C LEU A 41 15.01 3.22 3.64
N SER A 42 14.19 4.26 3.58
CA SER A 42 13.15 4.50 4.59
C SER A 42 12.00 3.49 4.39
N GLY A 43 11.54 2.87 5.46
CA GLY A 43 10.44 1.91 5.38
C GLY A 43 10.15 1.24 6.72
N SER A 44 9.06 0.46 6.76
CA SER A 44 8.64 -0.28 7.95
C SER A 44 9.47 -1.55 8.19
N ASN A 45 10.04 -2.14 7.15
CA ASN A 45 10.94 -3.29 7.20
C ASN A 45 12.40 -2.83 6.99
N GLU A 46 13.35 -3.73 7.19
CA GLU A 46 14.72 -3.49 6.78
C GLU A 46 14.83 -3.63 5.26
N VAL A 47 14.78 -2.49 4.58
CA VAL A 47 14.81 -2.40 3.12
C VAL A 47 16.10 -1.72 2.69
N TYR A 48 16.83 -2.38 1.82
CA TYR A 48 18.08 -1.88 1.27
C TYR A 48 18.09 -1.94 -0.25
N ALA A 49 18.68 -0.93 -0.86
CA ALA A 49 19.03 -0.96 -2.28
C ALA A 49 20.50 -1.37 -2.41
N TYR A 50 20.75 -2.30 -3.30
CA TYR A 50 22.09 -2.76 -3.67
C TYR A 50 22.37 -2.34 -5.11
N GLU A 51 23.47 -1.60 -5.29
CA GLU A 51 23.92 -1.15 -6.60
C GLU A 51 25.26 -1.80 -6.92
N GLU A 52 25.30 -2.58 -8.00
CA GLU A 52 26.56 -3.14 -8.50
C GLU A 52 27.41 -1.99 -9.06
N LYS A 53 28.67 -1.90 -8.60
CA LYS A 53 29.54 -0.72 -8.79
C LYS A 53 29.87 -0.43 -10.25
N PHE A 54 30.06 -1.44 -11.07
CA PHE A 54 30.59 -1.31 -12.42
C PHE A 54 29.47 -1.23 -13.47
N SER A 55 28.41 -2.01 -13.29
CA SER A 55 27.25 -2.04 -14.20
C SER A 55 26.15 -1.06 -13.84
N ALA A 56 26.18 -0.51 -12.61
CA ALA A 56 25.09 0.27 -12.02
C ALA A 56 23.76 -0.48 -11.93
N ALA A 57 23.74 -1.81 -12.06
CA ALA A 57 22.57 -2.64 -11.84
C ALA A 57 22.09 -2.54 -10.39
N LYS A 58 20.76 -2.41 -10.21
CA LYS A 58 20.16 -2.13 -8.90
C LYS A 58 19.12 -3.17 -8.52
N ILE A 59 19.16 -3.61 -7.27
CA ILE A 59 18.21 -4.54 -6.67
C ILE A 59 17.74 -3.96 -5.35
N ILE A 60 16.46 -4.18 -5.01
CA ILE A 60 15.94 -3.91 -3.68
C ILE A 60 15.84 -5.24 -2.93
N CYS A 61 16.38 -5.29 -1.71
CA CYS A 61 16.19 -6.42 -0.80
C CYS A 61 15.44 -5.97 0.45
N LYS A 62 14.44 -6.77 0.82
CA LYS A 62 13.62 -6.62 2.01
C LYS A 62 13.90 -7.81 2.93
N PHE A 63 14.25 -7.55 4.20
CA PHE A 63 14.58 -8.58 5.18
C PHE A 63 13.50 -8.67 6.23
N TYR A 64 12.96 -9.87 6.44
CA TYR A 64 11.85 -10.11 7.35
C TYR A 64 12.31 -10.58 8.75
N GLY A 65 13.52 -11.13 8.87
CA GLY A 65 13.98 -11.76 10.10
C GLY A 65 14.50 -10.83 11.18
N SER A 66 15.01 -9.66 10.82
CA SER A 66 15.79 -8.82 11.74
C SER A 66 14.96 -7.91 12.63
N ARG A 67 13.73 -7.55 12.24
CA ARG A 67 12.98 -6.48 12.90
C ARG A 67 12.13 -6.92 14.08
N PHE A 68 11.62 -8.15 14.07
CA PHE A 68 10.58 -8.59 15.02
C PHE A 68 11.02 -9.73 15.92
N GLY A 69 12.31 -10.09 15.95
CA GLY A 69 12.76 -11.30 16.61
C GLY A 69 12.08 -12.57 16.07
N TRP A 70 11.60 -12.51 14.83
CA TRP A 70 10.96 -13.66 14.18
C TRP A 70 11.99 -14.76 13.97
N ASP A 71 11.56 -16.00 14.18
CA ASP A 71 12.36 -17.14 13.80
C ASP A 71 12.53 -17.20 12.27
N ARG A 72 13.50 -17.99 11.82
CA ARG A 72 13.83 -18.14 10.39
C ARG A 72 12.65 -18.62 9.56
N ASP A 73 11.79 -19.47 10.13
CA ASP A 73 10.66 -20.05 9.40
C ASP A 73 9.57 -19.03 9.14
N LYS A 74 9.26 -18.21 10.13
CA LYS A 74 8.30 -17.11 9.97
C LYS A 74 8.81 -16.05 9.00
N ALA A 75 10.08 -15.68 9.07
CA ALA A 75 10.71 -14.74 8.14
C ALA A 75 10.66 -15.27 6.69
N ALA A 76 11.03 -16.52 6.50
CA ALA A 76 10.99 -17.17 5.20
C ALA A 76 9.55 -17.30 4.65
N TRP A 77 8.59 -17.58 5.52
CA TRP A 77 7.17 -17.64 5.15
C TRP A 77 6.68 -16.27 4.67
N MET A 78 6.99 -15.19 5.38
CA MET A 78 6.63 -13.83 4.97
C MET A 78 7.24 -13.44 3.63
N ALA A 79 8.54 -13.70 3.44
CA ALA A 79 9.22 -13.44 2.17
C ALA A 79 8.56 -14.20 1.01
N ARG A 80 8.17 -15.47 1.25
CA ARG A 80 7.47 -16.31 0.27
C ARG A 80 6.08 -15.78 -0.04
N GLN A 81 5.30 -15.38 0.98
CA GLN A 81 3.95 -14.85 0.78
C GLN A 81 3.98 -13.59 -0.10
N GLU A 82 4.91 -12.67 0.14
CA GLU A 82 5.02 -11.50 -0.72
C GLU A 82 5.52 -11.86 -2.12
N TYR A 83 6.50 -12.76 -2.25
CA TYR A 83 6.97 -13.26 -3.54
C TYR A 83 5.82 -13.84 -4.39
N GLU A 84 5.02 -14.73 -3.80
CA GLU A 84 3.87 -15.38 -4.46
C GLU A 84 2.76 -14.37 -4.78
N GLY A 85 2.54 -13.37 -3.93
CA GLY A 85 1.63 -12.26 -4.16
C GLY A 85 2.03 -11.44 -5.40
N LEU A 86 3.30 -11.04 -5.47
CA LEU A 86 3.87 -10.31 -6.62
C LEU A 86 3.69 -11.12 -7.91
N GLU A 87 4.09 -12.39 -7.92
CA GLU A 87 3.92 -13.28 -9.07
C GLU A 87 2.44 -13.45 -9.46
N THR A 88 1.56 -13.57 -8.47
CA THR A 88 0.11 -13.74 -8.72
C THR A 88 -0.46 -12.55 -9.47
N LEU A 89 -0.23 -11.31 -9.03
CA LEU A 89 -0.73 -10.13 -9.74
C LEU A 89 -0.08 -9.95 -11.11
N ARG A 90 1.20 -10.28 -11.25
CA ARG A 90 1.90 -10.20 -12.54
C ARG A 90 1.30 -11.14 -13.60
N ARG A 91 0.75 -12.31 -13.22
CA ARG A 91 0.02 -13.23 -14.13
C ARG A 91 -1.23 -12.61 -14.74
N TYR A 92 -1.78 -11.55 -14.13
CA TYR A 92 -2.87 -10.75 -14.69
C TYR A 92 -2.38 -9.64 -15.64
N ASN A 93 -1.17 -9.81 -16.21
CA ASN A 93 -0.55 -8.85 -17.14
C ASN A 93 -0.29 -7.46 -16.55
N LEU A 94 0.03 -7.39 -15.24
CA LEU A 94 0.48 -6.18 -14.56
C LEU A 94 2.02 -6.15 -14.52
N ILE A 95 2.67 -6.17 -15.70
CA ILE A 95 4.11 -6.45 -15.87
C ILE A 95 4.90 -5.34 -16.56
N GLY A 96 4.27 -4.20 -16.86
CA GLY A 96 4.93 -3.10 -17.56
C GLY A 96 4.04 -1.88 -17.67
N SER A 97 4.48 -0.90 -18.45
CA SER A 97 3.75 0.35 -18.69
C SER A 97 2.33 0.09 -19.24
N PRO A 98 1.31 0.79 -18.76
CA PRO A 98 1.32 1.75 -17.67
C PRO A 98 1.06 1.10 -16.29
N HIS A 99 0.89 -0.23 -16.20
CA HIS A 99 0.51 -0.95 -14.98
C HIS A 99 1.59 -1.96 -14.61
N HIS A 100 2.37 -1.63 -13.61
CA HIS A 100 3.49 -2.44 -13.18
C HIS A 100 3.33 -2.92 -11.74
N VAL A 101 3.41 -4.21 -11.52
CA VAL A 101 3.66 -4.80 -10.21
C VAL A 101 5.13 -5.18 -10.17
N ILE A 102 5.85 -4.71 -9.16
CA ILE A 102 7.29 -4.94 -9.04
C ILE A 102 7.64 -6.41 -9.23
N ARG A 103 8.71 -6.68 -10.00
CA ARG A 103 9.12 -8.06 -10.30
C ARG A 103 9.90 -8.65 -9.13
N PRO A 104 9.47 -9.78 -8.55
CA PRO A 104 10.30 -10.53 -7.62
C PRO A 104 11.43 -11.22 -8.37
N LEU A 105 12.63 -11.18 -7.80
CA LEU A 105 13.85 -11.72 -8.41
C LEU A 105 14.36 -12.97 -7.68
N GLY A 106 14.05 -13.11 -6.39
CA GLY A 106 14.45 -14.27 -5.62
C GLY A 106 14.19 -14.11 -4.13
N ILE A 107 14.20 -15.24 -3.42
CA ILE A 107 14.07 -15.33 -1.97
C ILE A 107 15.16 -16.21 -1.40
N SER A 108 15.55 -15.99 -0.14
CA SER A 108 16.41 -16.90 0.61
C SER A 108 15.99 -16.94 2.09
N ARG A 109 15.74 -18.17 2.59
CA ARG A 109 15.47 -18.43 4.00
C ARG A 109 16.71 -18.15 4.87
N ASP A 110 17.89 -18.57 4.38
CA ASP A 110 19.13 -18.55 5.15
C ASP A 110 19.74 -17.16 5.30
N ILE A 111 19.29 -16.21 4.48
CA ILE A 111 19.68 -14.80 4.54
C ILE A 111 18.54 -13.97 5.17
N ASN A 112 18.21 -14.24 6.43
CA ASN A 112 17.18 -13.51 7.22
C ASN A 112 15.80 -13.39 6.54
N GLY A 113 15.40 -14.42 5.77
CA GLY A 113 14.14 -14.34 5.02
C GLY A 113 14.16 -13.18 4.03
N VAL A 114 15.21 -13.05 3.21
CA VAL A 114 15.32 -11.98 2.22
C VAL A 114 14.39 -12.23 1.04
N LEU A 115 13.74 -11.16 0.61
CA LEU A 115 13.08 -11.03 -0.70
C LEU A 115 13.84 -9.98 -1.51
N ALA A 116 14.33 -10.38 -2.69
CA ALA A 116 14.90 -9.47 -3.67
C ALA A 116 13.87 -9.14 -4.75
N VAL A 117 13.71 -7.86 -5.06
CA VAL A 117 12.84 -7.34 -6.12
C VAL A 117 13.60 -6.38 -7.02
N GLU A 118 13.12 -6.17 -8.23
CA GLU A 118 13.69 -5.17 -9.14
C GLU A 118 13.64 -3.77 -8.56
N PHE A 119 14.59 -2.94 -8.96
CA PHE A 119 14.58 -1.51 -8.67
C PHE A 119 13.71 -0.78 -9.72
N TYR A 120 12.70 -0.07 -9.24
CA TYR A 120 11.88 0.81 -10.09
C TYR A 120 12.22 2.28 -9.82
N SER A 121 12.57 3.02 -10.87
CA SER A 121 12.84 4.45 -10.77
C SER A 121 11.55 5.23 -10.96
N GLY A 122 11.06 5.83 -9.89
CA GLY A 122 9.81 6.59 -9.92
C GLY A 122 9.66 7.56 -8.77
N GLU A 123 8.71 8.48 -8.90
CA GLU A 123 8.29 9.38 -7.83
C GLU A 123 7.32 8.67 -6.89
N GLY A 124 7.59 8.70 -5.58
CA GLY A 124 6.66 8.13 -4.59
C GLY A 124 5.36 8.94 -4.51
N PHE A 125 4.22 8.28 -4.31
CA PHE A 125 2.92 8.95 -4.16
C PHE A 125 2.91 9.89 -2.95
N SER A 126 3.58 9.53 -1.86
CA SER A 126 3.76 10.43 -0.70
C SER A 126 4.42 11.76 -1.09
N HIS A 127 5.33 11.76 -2.07
CA HIS A 127 5.98 12.98 -2.55
C HIS A 127 5.01 13.85 -3.37
N ALA A 128 4.20 13.24 -4.24
CA ALA A 128 3.18 13.98 -4.99
C ALA A 128 2.15 14.65 -4.06
N ILE A 129 1.72 13.95 -2.99
CA ILE A 129 0.84 14.52 -1.95
C ILE A 129 1.55 15.67 -1.21
N ALA A 130 2.83 15.49 -0.84
CA ALA A 130 3.59 16.54 -0.15
C ALA A 130 3.76 17.81 -1.02
N ARG A 131 3.93 17.68 -2.33
CA ARG A 131 3.94 18.82 -3.27
C ARG A 131 2.62 19.59 -3.26
N ALA A 132 1.48 18.90 -3.32
CA ALA A 132 0.16 19.55 -3.27
C ALA A 132 -0.10 20.23 -1.92
N THR A 133 0.23 19.56 -0.80
CA THR A 133 -0.02 20.12 0.54
C THR A 133 0.89 21.30 0.88
N ARG A 134 2.18 21.27 0.48
CA ARG A 134 3.19 22.27 0.86
C ARG A 134 3.37 23.36 -0.19
N HIS A 135 3.30 23.00 -1.48
CA HIS A 135 3.62 23.90 -2.60
C HIS A 135 2.42 24.22 -3.49
N ARG A 136 1.22 23.72 -3.16
CA ARG A 136 -0.03 23.88 -3.94
C ARG A 136 0.11 23.41 -5.39
N ASP A 137 0.91 22.37 -5.61
CA ASP A 137 1.03 21.73 -6.92
C ASP A 137 -0.11 20.73 -7.12
N ASP A 138 -1.32 21.26 -7.15
CA ASP A 138 -2.57 20.50 -7.21
C ASP A 138 -2.70 19.76 -8.54
N ALA A 139 -2.29 20.38 -9.64
CA ALA A 139 -2.35 19.79 -10.99
C ALA A 139 -1.53 18.50 -11.08
N HIS A 140 -0.35 18.48 -10.46
CA HIS A 140 0.49 17.28 -10.40
C HIS A 140 -0.19 16.16 -9.62
N LEU A 141 -0.81 16.47 -8.47
CA LEU A 141 -1.52 15.46 -7.67
C LEU A 141 -2.74 14.90 -8.43
N TYR A 142 -3.53 15.75 -9.11
CA TYR A 142 -4.64 15.28 -9.95
C TYR A 142 -4.17 14.29 -11.02
N TRP A 143 -3.05 14.59 -11.68
CA TRP A 143 -2.49 13.68 -12.69
C TRP A 143 -2.04 12.34 -12.10
N ARG A 144 -1.38 12.35 -10.93
CA ARG A 144 -0.96 11.11 -10.24
C ARG A 144 -2.16 10.29 -9.73
N LEU A 145 -3.21 10.96 -9.25
CA LEU A 145 -4.45 10.28 -8.84
C LEU A 145 -5.18 9.63 -10.02
N LYS A 146 -5.20 10.28 -11.19
CA LYS A 146 -5.71 9.68 -12.41
C LYS A 146 -4.94 8.41 -12.79
N ALA A 147 -3.61 8.44 -12.76
CA ALA A 147 -2.76 7.29 -13.05
C ALA A 147 -3.01 6.15 -12.04
N LEU A 148 -3.09 6.48 -10.74
CA LEU A 148 -3.36 5.49 -9.68
C LEU A 148 -4.77 4.88 -9.81
N ALA A 149 -5.78 5.69 -10.13
CA ALA A 149 -7.14 5.23 -10.37
C ALA A 149 -7.19 4.22 -11.52
N TYR A 150 -6.47 4.51 -12.62
CA TYR A 150 -6.37 3.62 -13.76
C TYR A 150 -5.64 2.32 -13.40
N PHE A 151 -4.55 2.39 -12.64
CA PHE A 151 -3.84 1.20 -12.17
C PHE A 151 -4.75 0.31 -11.31
N LEU A 152 -5.36 0.86 -10.25
CA LEU A 152 -6.22 0.09 -9.34
C LEU A 152 -7.46 -0.47 -10.05
N ALA A 153 -8.10 0.31 -10.92
CA ALA A 153 -9.23 -0.17 -11.70
C ALA A 153 -8.82 -1.34 -12.62
N THR A 154 -7.65 -1.26 -13.25
CA THR A 154 -7.13 -2.34 -14.09
C THR A 154 -6.81 -3.59 -13.28
N GLN A 155 -6.14 -3.45 -12.12
CA GLN A 155 -5.91 -4.57 -11.22
C GLN A 155 -7.22 -5.23 -10.80
N HIS A 156 -8.18 -4.45 -10.32
CA HIS A 156 -9.45 -4.97 -9.82
C HIS A 156 -10.28 -5.62 -10.92
N ASN A 157 -10.37 -5.01 -12.12
CA ASN A 157 -11.13 -5.57 -13.24
C ASN A 157 -10.51 -6.88 -13.75
N ARG A 158 -9.18 -6.96 -13.87
CA ARG A 158 -8.51 -8.17 -14.37
C ARG A 158 -8.56 -9.32 -13.38
N THR A 159 -8.66 -9.03 -12.09
CA THR A 159 -8.63 -10.03 -11.02
C THR A 159 -10.00 -10.39 -10.45
N ALA A 160 -11.07 -9.72 -10.92
CA ALA A 160 -12.43 -10.04 -10.50
C ALA A 160 -12.77 -11.50 -10.81
N ASN A 161 -13.36 -12.18 -9.84
CA ASN A 161 -13.87 -13.54 -9.99
C ASN A 161 -15.40 -13.56 -9.92
N GLY A 162 -16.00 -14.76 -10.06
CA GLY A 162 -17.44 -14.90 -9.98
C GLY A 162 -18.05 -14.83 -8.58
N ALA A 163 -17.21 -14.81 -7.53
CA ALA A 163 -17.66 -14.79 -6.13
C ALA A 163 -18.10 -13.37 -5.73
N GLY A 164 -19.21 -13.30 -4.97
CA GLY A 164 -19.64 -12.05 -4.32
C GLY A 164 -18.69 -11.64 -3.18
N VAL A 165 -18.76 -10.37 -2.84
CA VAL A 165 -18.05 -9.84 -1.67
C VAL A 165 -18.61 -10.46 -0.39
N ASP A 166 -17.73 -10.92 0.48
CA ASP A 166 -18.02 -11.20 1.88
C ASP A 166 -17.50 -10.02 2.70
N PHE A 167 -18.40 -9.28 3.33
CA PHE A 167 -18.05 -8.08 4.10
C PHE A 167 -17.65 -8.40 5.55
N GLU A 168 -17.92 -9.61 6.06
CA GLU A 168 -17.56 -10.02 7.42
C GLU A 168 -16.06 -9.91 7.75
N PRO A 169 -15.12 -10.28 6.85
CA PRO A 169 -13.70 -10.09 7.13
C PRO A 169 -13.33 -8.63 7.37
N ASP A 170 -13.99 -7.68 6.69
CA ASP A 170 -13.72 -6.25 6.88
C ASP A 170 -14.36 -5.72 8.18
N CYS A 171 -15.51 -6.26 8.62
CA CYS A 171 -16.08 -6.01 9.94
C CYS A 171 -15.14 -6.53 11.05
N ARG A 172 -14.65 -7.76 10.94
CA ARG A 172 -13.67 -8.30 11.91
C ARG A 172 -12.37 -7.51 11.95
N TYR A 173 -11.92 -7.01 10.79
CA TYR A 173 -10.75 -6.15 10.75
C TYR A 173 -11.02 -4.79 11.43
N PHE A 174 -12.22 -4.24 11.26
CA PHE A 174 -12.66 -3.04 11.98
C PHE A 174 -12.59 -3.25 13.50
N ASP A 175 -13.14 -4.35 14.01
CA ASP A 175 -13.09 -4.70 15.44
C ASP A 175 -11.66 -4.86 15.93
N THR A 176 -10.79 -5.50 15.13
CA THR A 176 -9.37 -5.60 15.45
C THR A 176 -8.70 -4.23 15.57
N VAL A 177 -9.07 -3.26 14.72
CA VAL A 177 -8.53 -1.90 14.78
C VAL A 177 -9.04 -1.17 16.02
N VAL A 178 -10.33 -1.29 16.33
CA VAL A 178 -10.95 -0.71 17.55
C VAL A 178 -10.31 -1.29 18.81
N GLY A 179 -10.16 -2.62 18.90
CA GLY A 179 -9.50 -3.23 20.04
C GLY A 179 -8.04 -2.82 20.24
N ARG A 180 -7.32 -2.52 19.15
CA ARG A 180 -5.95 -1.97 19.26
C ARG A 180 -5.93 -0.51 19.72
N LEU A 181 -6.93 0.30 19.36
CA LEU A 181 -7.09 1.66 19.87
C LEU A 181 -7.39 1.66 21.37
N GLU A 182 -8.22 0.73 21.84
CA GLU A 182 -8.50 0.49 23.25
C GLU A 182 -7.23 0.08 23.99
N GLN A 183 -6.53 -0.97 23.54
CA GLN A 183 -5.27 -1.46 24.14
C GLN A 183 -4.18 -0.37 24.23
N ALA A 184 -4.18 0.58 23.28
CA ALA A 184 -3.27 1.72 23.27
C ALA A 184 -3.79 2.92 24.08
N ASP A 185 -4.88 2.78 24.82
CA ASP A 185 -5.54 3.85 25.60
C ASP A 185 -5.82 5.10 24.76
N ARG A 186 -6.29 4.90 23.53
CA ARG A 186 -6.63 5.97 22.57
C ARG A 186 -8.11 6.32 22.56
N ILE A 187 -8.96 5.39 22.99
CA ILE A 187 -10.42 5.51 23.04
C ILE A 187 -10.96 4.89 24.32
N GLY A 188 -12.05 5.41 24.83
CA GLY A 188 -12.77 4.88 26.00
C GLY A 188 -13.96 4.00 25.60
N GLN A 189 -14.63 3.41 26.62
CA GLN A 189 -15.75 2.50 26.42
C GLN A 189 -16.87 3.09 25.57
N TRP A 190 -17.21 4.37 25.79
CA TRP A 190 -18.22 5.07 24.99
C TRP A 190 -17.88 5.09 23.49
N ASP A 191 -16.61 5.31 23.14
CA ASP A 191 -16.17 5.29 21.76
C ASP A 191 -16.26 3.89 21.14
N ILE A 192 -15.94 2.86 21.94
CA ILE A 192 -15.99 1.44 21.52
C ILE A 192 -17.43 1.06 21.21
N ASP A 193 -18.37 1.38 22.12
CA ASP A 193 -19.77 1.06 21.96
C ASP A 193 -20.36 1.73 20.72
N GLU A 194 -20.04 3.00 20.52
CA GLU A 194 -20.50 3.75 19.35
C GLU A 194 -19.89 3.22 18.04
N LEU A 195 -18.60 2.96 17.99
CA LEU A 195 -17.93 2.43 16.81
C LEU A 195 -18.46 1.04 16.45
N SER A 196 -18.74 0.20 17.44
CA SER A 196 -19.33 -1.13 17.24
C SER A 196 -20.74 -1.02 16.68
N TRP A 197 -21.57 -0.15 17.25
CA TRP A 197 -22.92 0.12 16.72
C TRP A 197 -22.88 0.67 15.29
N LEU A 198 -22.01 1.63 15.00
CA LEU A 198 -21.84 2.17 13.65
C LEU A 198 -21.39 1.09 12.65
N ARG A 199 -20.47 0.22 13.05
CA ARG A 199 -20.03 -0.93 12.22
C ARG A 199 -21.23 -1.83 11.89
N ASP A 200 -22.09 -2.14 12.89
CA ASP A 200 -23.27 -2.99 12.66
C ASP A 200 -24.28 -2.31 11.73
N CYS A 201 -24.53 -1.00 11.89
CA CYS A 201 -25.35 -0.24 10.94
C CYS A 201 -24.83 -0.34 9.50
N TRP A 202 -23.52 -0.37 9.28
CA TRP A 202 -22.94 -0.56 7.97
C TRP A 202 -23.04 -2.01 7.48
N ARG A 203 -22.85 -2.97 8.38
CA ARG A 203 -22.98 -4.41 8.08
C ARG A 203 -24.36 -4.77 7.55
N ASP A 204 -25.40 -4.15 8.10
CA ASP A 204 -26.80 -4.39 7.71
C ASP A 204 -27.18 -3.76 6.36
N ARG A 205 -26.29 -2.98 5.74
CA ARG A 205 -26.54 -2.35 4.44
C ARG A 205 -26.30 -3.32 3.29
N PRO A 206 -27.30 -3.64 2.46
CA PRO A 206 -27.12 -4.58 1.34
C PRO A 206 -26.00 -4.19 0.38
N ARG A 207 -25.77 -2.87 0.19
CA ARG A 207 -24.74 -2.35 -0.72
C ARG A 207 -23.31 -2.74 -0.35
N MET A 208 -23.06 -3.09 0.92
CA MET A 208 -21.74 -3.53 1.38
C MET A 208 -21.39 -4.96 0.93
N TRP A 209 -22.41 -5.71 0.50
CA TRP A 209 -22.30 -7.09 0.04
C TRP A 209 -22.43 -7.24 -1.49
N GLN A 210 -22.74 -6.15 -2.19
CA GLN A 210 -23.09 -6.15 -3.62
C GLN A 210 -21.90 -5.76 -4.49
N ASP A 211 -20.86 -6.57 -4.53
CA ASP A 211 -19.74 -6.41 -5.48
C ASP A 211 -19.09 -7.77 -5.74
N ARG A 212 -18.07 -7.79 -6.58
CA ARG A 212 -17.27 -8.98 -6.87
C ARG A 212 -15.96 -8.95 -6.12
N GLN A 213 -15.52 -10.12 -5.67
CA GLN A 213 -14.20 -10.25 -5.07
C GLN A 213 -13.10 -10.03 -6.13
N VAL A 214 -12.11 -9.24 -5.74
CA VAL A 214 -10.90 -8.97 -6.53
C VAL A 214 -9.65 -9.30 -5.72
N TRP A 215 -8.49 -9.40 -6.36
CA TRP A 215 -7.22 -9.33 -5.64
C TRP A 215 -6.93 -7.88 -5.27
N LEU A 216 -6.84 -7.64 -3.98
CA LEU A 216 -6.49 -6.35 -3.39
C LEU A 216 -4.97 -6.22 -3.27
N HIS A 217 -4.47 -4.98 -3.34
CA HIS A 217 -3.15 -4.65 -2.81
C HIS A 217 -3.09 -4.96 -1.31
N GLY A 218 -4.19 -4.67 -0.60
CA GLY A 218 -4.34 -4.92 0.83
C GLY A 218 -3.65 -3.89 1.74
N ASP A 219 -2.74 -3.10 1.19
CA ASP A 219 -2.12 -1.93 1.86
C ASP A 219 -1.89 -0.78 0.87
N ALA A 220 -2.95 -0.32 0.20
CA ALA A 220 -2.92 0.76 -0.78
C ALA A 220 -2.64 2.13 -0.13
N THR A 221 -1.46 2.27 0.47
CA THR A 221 -0.98 3.52 1.09
C THR A 221 -0.05 4.28 0.15
N PRO A 222 0.16 5.60 0.37
CA PRO A 222 1.04 6.41 -0.47
C PRO A 222 2.50 5.94 -0.54
N ALA A 223 2.96 5.16 0.43
CA ALA A 223 4.31 4.60 0.41
C ALA A 223 4.50 3.48 -0.62
N ASN A 224 3.40 2.85 -1.06
CA ASN A 224 3.40 1.61 -1.82
C ASN A 224 3.15 1.79 -3.32
N PHE A 225 3.12 3.06 -3.80
CA PHE A 225 3.01 3.37 -5.23
C PHE A 225 4.11 4.32 -5.69
N LEU A 226 4.74 3.96 -6.81
CA LEU A 226 5.75 4.75 -7.49
C LEU A 226 5.24 5.13 -8.88
N PHE A 227 5.43 6.37 -9.27
CA PHE A 227 5.01 6.88 -10.57
C PHE A 227 6.21 7.06 -11.49
N GLY A 228 6.13 6.44 -12.65
CA GLY A 228 7.07 6.63 -13.74
C GLY A 228 6.69 7.80 -14.65
N HIS A 229 7.02 7.63 -15.93
CA HIS A 229 6.66 8.61 -16.96
C HIS A 229 5.16 8.49 -17.31
N GLY A 230 4.51 9.64 -17.55
CA GLY A 230 3.12 9.66 -17.98
C GLY A 230 2.17 9.00 -16.97
N MET A 231 1.48 7.96 -17.41
CA MET A 231 0.50 7.19 -16.63
C MET A 231 1.09 5.95 -15.92
N ASP A 232 2.42 5.78 -15.97
CA ASP A 232 3.06 4.61 -15.38
C ASP A 232 2.95 4.61 -13.86
N VAL A 233 2.44 3.50 -13.32
CA VAL A 233 2.36 3.23 -11.89
C VAL A 233 2.97 1.88 -11.59
N ALA A 234 3.88 1.83 -10.62
CA ALA A 234 4.40 0.60 -10.05
C ALA A 234 3.88 0.42 -8.63
N ALA A 235 3.25 -0.73 -8.36
CA ALA A 235 2.87 -1.16 -7.02
C ALA A 235 3.99 -2.01 -6.41
N ILE A 236 4.29 -1.72 -5.14
CA ILE A 236 5.30 -2.41 -4.31
C ILE A 236 4.65 -2.87 -3.00
N ASP A 237 5.31 -3.78 -2.27
CA ASP A 237 4.90 -4.18 -0.91
C ASP A 237 3.52 -4.88 -0.86
N LEU A 238 3.42 -6.06 -1.49
CA LEU A 238 2.19 -6.86 -1.54
C LEU A 238 2.07 -7.89 -0.39
N GLU A 239 2.77 -7.68 0.73
CA GLU A 239 2.74 -8.60 1.89
C GLU A 239 1.34 -8.80 2.49
N ARG A 240 0.40 -7.87 2.19
CA ARG A 240 -0.99 -7.90 2.68
C ARG A 240 -2.01 -8.21 1.60
N MET A 241 -1.55 -8.68 0.47
CA MET A 241 -2.44 -9.04 -0.63
C MET A 241 -3.48 -10.07 -0.18
N LYS A 242 -4.72 -9.82 -0.51
CA LYS A 242 -5.87 -10.70 -0.18
C LYS A 242 -6.98 -10.55 -1.21
N ARG A 243 -7.93 -11.50 -1.23
CA ARG A 243 -9.20 -11.29 -1.93
C ARG A 243 -10.18 -10.51 -1.06
N GLY A 244 -10.98 -9.65 -1.68
CA GLY A 244 -11.99 -8.88 -0.96
C GLY A 244 -12.68 -7.84 -1.84
N ASP A 245 -13.38 -6.91 -1.17
CA ASP A 245 -14.02 -5.76 -1.81
C ASP A 245 -12.96 -4.74 -2.27
N ARG A 246 -13.00 -4.37 -3.55
CA ARG A 246 -12.14 -3.31 -4.11
C ARG A 246 -12.16 -2.01 -3.32
N MET A 247 -13.24 -1.75 -2.59
CA MET A 247 -13.35 -0.56 -1.73
C MET A 247 -12.34 -0.55 -0.58
N PHE A 248 -11.79 -1.71 -0.21
CA PHE A 248 -10.72 -1.77 0.79
C PHE A 248 -9.47 -0.99 0.35
N ASP A 249 -9.06 -1.10 -0.92
CA ASP A 249 -7.95 -0.33 -1.48
C ASP A 249 -8.37 1.11 -1.84
N VAL A 250 -9.50 1.27 -2.53
CA VAL A 250 -10.00 2.57 -2.98
C VAL A 250 -10.29 3.51 -1.80
N GLY A 251 -11.01 3.02 -0.79
CA GLY A 251 -11.32 3.80 0.42
C GLY A 251 -10.07 4.08 1.27
N ARG A 252 -9.06 3.19 1.22
CA ARG A 252 -7.77 3.44 1.87
C ARG A 252 -7.04 4.61 1.23
N VAL A 253 -6.91 4.65 -0.09
CA VAL A 253 -6.32 5.80 -0.80
C VAL A 253 -7.05 7.10 -0.44
N ALA A 254 -8.39 7.10 -0.45
CA ALA A 254 -9.20 8.27 -0.08
C ALA A 254 -8.98 8.70 1.38
N GLY A 255 -8.90 7.75 2.31
CA GLY A 255 -8.61 8.00 3.72
C GLY A 255 -7.19 8.53 3.96
N GLU A 256 -6.19 8.03 3.22
CA GLU A 256 -4.80 8.53 3.26
C GLU A 256 -4.70 9.97 2.75
N LEU A 257 -5.42 10.33 1.68
CA LEU A 257 -5.50 11.72 1.21
C LEU A 257 -6.07 12.62 2.30
N GLN A 258 -7.19 12.22 2.92
CA GLN A 258 -7.81 12.99 4.00
C GLN A 258 -6.86 13.17 5.19
N HIS A 259 -6.18 12.09 5.61
CA HIS A 259 -5.15 12.13 6.65
C HIS A 259 -4.01 13.08 6.28
N ALA A 260 -3.48 12.99 5.06
CA ALA A 260 -2.33 13.79 4.63
C ALA A 260 -2.62 15.30 4.66
N PHE A 261 -3.79 15.72 4.14
CA PHE A 261 -4.18 17.13 4.20
C PHE A 261 -4.48 17.58 5.62
N MET A 262 -5.18 16.78 6.43
CA MET A 262 -5.43 17.07 7.84
C MET A 262 -4.13 17.21 8.64
N SER A 263 -3.14 16.36 8.39
CA SER A 263 -1.84 16.39 9.05
C SER A 263 -0.97 17.59 8.61
N ALA A 264 -0.94 17.87 7.30
CA ALA A 264 -0.03 18.87 6.75
C ALA A 264 -0.55 20.31 6.86
N VAL A 265 -1.87 20.52 6.73
CA VAL A 265 -2.49 21.85 6.65
C VAL A 265 -3.64 22.07 7.64
N GLY A 266 -3.96 21.07 8.48
CA GLY A 266 -5.00 21.15 9.50
C GLY A 266 -6.43 21.08 8.95
N ASP A 267 -6.62 20.95 7.65
CA ASP A 267 -7.92 20.99 6.97
C ASP A 267 -8.13 19.78 6.07
N TRP A 268 -8.98 18.88 6.51
CA TRP A 268 -9.34 17.67 5.74
C TRP A 268 -10.28 17.97 4.56
N HIS A 269 -11.00 19.09 4.56
CA HIS A 269 -11.87 19.50 3.44
C HIS A 269 -11.05 19.74 2.16
N ARG A 270 -9.83 20.21 2.29
CA ARG A 270 -8.93 20.40 1.14
C ARG A 270 -8.60 19.10 0.40
N ALA A 271 -8.82 17.94 1.01
CA ALA A 271 -8.66 16.64 0.34
C ALA A 271 -9.88 16.28 -0.53
N GLU A 272 -11.06 16.84 -0.29
CA GLU A 272 -12.31 16.42 -0.94
C GLU A 272 -12.29 16.52 -2.46
N PRO A 273 -11.78 17.61 -3.09
CA PRO A 273 -11.67 17.67 -4.55
C PRO A 273 -10.80 16.56 -5.14
N PHE A 274 -9.69 16.22 -4.46
CA PHE A 274 -8.79 15.15 -4.89
C PHE A 274 -9.41 13.77 -4.72
N ILE A 275 -10.13 13.55 -3.62
CA ILE A 275 -10.86 12.30 -3.36
C ILE A 275 -11.97 12.13 -4.40
N GLY A 276 -12.76 13.17 -4.66
CA GLY A 276 -13.81 13.14 -5.68
C GLY A 276 -13.25 12.84 -7.07
N HIS A 277 -12.15 13.49 -7.45
CA HIS A 277 -11.45 13.23 -8.71
C HIS A 277 -10.95 11.78 -8.80
N PHE A 278 -10.29 11.27 -7.77
CA PHE A 278 -9.79 9.90 -7.74
C PHE A 278 -10.92 8.86 -7.91
N LEU A 279 -12.02 9.02 -7.18
CA LEU A 279 -13.19 8.14 -7.27
C LEU A 279 -13.84 8.21 -8.65
N TRP A 280 -13.95 9.43 -9.21
CA TRP A 280 -14.47 9.61 -10.56
C TRP A 280 -13.59 8.96 -11.62
N GLU A 281 -12.28 9.24 -11.61
CA GLU A 281 -11.33 8.63 -12.56
C GLU A 281 -11.31 7.10 -12.44
N TYR A 282 -11.41 6.56 -11.21
CA TYR A 282 -11.53 5.12 -11.01
C TYR A 282 -12.79 4.56 -11.69
N SER A 283 -13.95 5.22 -11.54
CA SER A 283 -15.21 4.78 -12.12
C SER A 283 -15.22 4.83 -13.66
N CYS A 284 -14.39 5.71 -14.27
CA CYS A 284 -14.27 5.83 -15.71
C CYS A 284 -13.75 4.56 -16.42
N HIS A 285 -13.18 3.62 -15.68
CA HIS A 285 -12.64 2.35 -16.20
C HIS A 285 -13.62 1.18 -16.08
N PHE A 286 -14.90 1.45 -15.83
CA PHE A 286 -15.97 0.45 -15.75
C PHE A 286 -17.05 0.71 -16.80
N PRO A 287 -17.77 -0.35 -17.30
CA PRO A 287 -18.76 -0.20 -18.36
C PRO A 287 -19.86 0.83 -18.05
N ASP A 288 -20.38 0.81 -16.81
CA ASP A 288 -21.33 1.79 -16.30
C ASP A 288 -20.63 2.69 -15.27
N ARG A 289 -20.03 3.75 -15.77
CA ARG A 289 -19.30 4.73 -14.99
C ARG A 289 -20.14 5.36 -13.89
N GLN A 290 -21.36 5.79 -14.23
CA GLN A 290 -22.22 6.50 -13.30
C GLN A 290 -22.65 5.59 -12.13
N ARG A 291 -23.15 4.40 -12.46
CA ARG A 291 -23.55 3.40 -11.46
C ARG A 291 -22.35 2.97 -10.60
N THR A 292 -21.17 2.83 -11.20
CA THR A 292 -19.94 2.51 -10.45
C THR A 292 -19.58 3.64 -9.49
N PHE A 293 -19.63 4.90 -9.95
CA PHE A 293 -19.36 6.06 -9.11
C PHE A 293 -20.32 6.15 -7.93
N GLU A 294 -21.60 5.99 -8.15
CA GLU A 294 -22.63 5.95 -7.09
C GLU A 294 -22.38 4.81 -6.09
N SER A 295 -22.06 3.62 -6.59
CA SER A 295 -21.77 2.47 -5.75
C SER A 295 -20.53 2.67 -4.87
N ILE A 296 -19.43 3.18 -5.44
CA ILE A 296 -18.19 3.37 -4.67
C ILE A 296 -18.28 4.54 -3.69
N THR A 297 -18.92 5.65 -4.07
CA THR A 297 -19.11 6.81 -3.18
C THR A 297 -20.01 6.49 -2.01
N ALA A 298 -21.02 5.66 -2.20
CA ALA A 298 -21.92 5.21 -1.13
C ALA A 298 -21.24 4.28 -0.10
N ARG A 299 -20.13 3.63 -0.44
CA ARG A 299 -19.36 2.70 0.43
C ARG A 299 -18.06 3.33 0.97
N ALA A 300 -17.52 4.33 0.27
CA ALA A 300 -16.26 4.97 0.60
C ALA A 300 -16.16 5.46 2.06
N PRO A 301 -17.21 6.05 2.67
CA PRO A 301 -17.11 6.55 4.05
C PRO A 301 -16.71 5.48 5.07
N TYR A 302 -17.18 4.22 4.92
CA TYR A 302 -16.79 3.13 5.82
C TYR A 302 -15.29 2.85 5.74
N TYR A 303 -14.76 2.66 4.54
CA TYR A 303 -13.35 2.29 4.34
C TYR A 303 -12.40 3.46 4.62
N MET A 304 -12.84 4.71 4.37
CA MET A 304 -12.10 5.90 4.79
C MET A 304 -12.02 5.99 6.31
N ALA A 305 -13.14 5.77 7.02
CA ALA A 305 -13.18 5.74 8.47
C ALA A 305 -12.28 4.64 9.04
N LEU A 306 -12.38 3.42 8.51
CA LEU A 306 -11.52 2.30 8.88
C LEU A 306 -10.03 2.64 8.71
N ASN A 307 -9.66 3.34 7.63
CA ASN A 307 -8.27 3.77 7.43
C ASN A 307 -7.84 4.83 8.44
N LEU A 308 -8.68 5.82 8.76
CA LEU A 308 -8.36 6.84 9.77
C LEU A 308 -8.19 6.22 11.17
N LEU A 309 -9.04 5.27 11.56
CA LEU A 309 -8.90 4.51 12.81
C LEU A 309 -7.60 3.68 12.81
N ARG A 310 -7.26 3.05 11.66
CA ARG A 310 -6.00 2.33 11.48
C ARG A 310 -4.78 3.23 11.69
N ILE A 311 -4.83 4.47 11.21
CA ILE A 311 -3.75 5.46 11.40
C ILE A 311 -3.69 5.89 12.87
N ALA A 312 -4.82 6.20 13.49
CA ALA A 312 -4.92 6.70 14.86
C ALA A 312 -4.30 5.75 15.90
N ARG A 313 -4.29 4.42 15.64
CA ARG A 313 -3.74 3.41 16.55
C ARG A 313 -2.21 3.38 16.61
N ASN A 314 -1.50 4.02 15.65
CA ASN A 314 -0.04 3.93 15.58
C ASN A 314 0.61 4.76 16.68
N ASP A 315 1.67 4.22 17.30
CA ASP A 315 2.34 4.84 18.45
C ASP A 315 2.99 6.18 18.12
N TYR A 316 3.41 6.39 16.87
CA TYR A 316 3.99 7.66 16.40
C TYR A 316 2.93 8.76 16.19
N ILE A 317 1.65 8.47 16.30
CA ILE A 317 0.56 9.45 16.22
C ILE A 317 0.31 10.02 17.62
N GLY A 318 0.47 11.35 17.79
CA GLY A 318 0.17 12.04 19.04
C GLY A 318 -1.31 11.89 19.45
N ARG A 319 -1.59 11.88 20.77
CA ARG A 319 -2.95 11.65 21.32
C ARG A 319 -3.99 12.62 20.75
N ASP A 320 -3.72 13.92 20.73
CA ASP A 320 -4.66 14.94 20.26
C ASP A 320 -5.00 14.75 18.78
N TYR A 321 -3.99 14.44 17.96
CA TYR A 321 -4.21 14.20 16.56
C TYR A 321 -4.93 12.87 16.33
N GLY A 322 -4.60 11.83 17.09
CA GLY A 322 -5.31 10.55 17.10
C GLY A 322 -6.79 10.73 17.44
N GLY A 323 -7.11 11.53 18.47
CA GLY A 323 -8.50 11.88 18.83
C GLY A 323 -9.26 12.57 17.69
N ARG A 324 -8.61 13.50 16.97
CA ARG A 324 -9.20 14.13 15.78
C ARG A 324 -9.49 13.14 14.66
N LEU A 325 -8.58 12.15 14.43
CA LEU A 325 -8.79 11.08 13.45
C LEU A 325 -9.99 10.19 13.83
N VAL A 326 -10.11 9.81 15.10
CA VAL A 326 -11.24 9.02 15.61
C VAL A 326 -12.56 9.81 15.46
N ALA A 327 -12.59 11.08 15.86
CA ALA A 327 -13.77 11.94 15.70
C ALA A 327 -14.19 12.08 14.23
N ARG A 328 -13.22 12.22 13.31
CA ARG A 328 -13.48 12.27 11.87
C ARG A 328 -14.01 10.94 11.34
N ALA A 329 -13.44 9.81 11.77
CA ALA A 329 -13.93 8.49 11.40
C ALA A 329 -15.40 8.28 11.81
N LYS A 330 -15.77 8.62 13.04
CA LYS A 330 -17.15 8.58 13.49
C LYS A 330 -18.07 9.45 12.64
N LYS A 331 -17.63 10.66 12.27
CA LYS A 331 -18.40 11.56 11.40
C LYS A 331 -18.65 10.95 10.02
N LEU A 332 -17.65 10.28 9.43
CA LEU A 332 -17.80 9.55 8.16
C LEU A 332 -18.82 8.41 8.27
N LEU A 333 -18.74 7.63 9.35
CA LEU A 333 -19.63 6.50 9.57
C LEU A 333 -21.10 6.91 9.79
N ARG A 334 -21.33 8.09 10.40
CA ARG A 334 -22.69 8.64 10.64
C ARG A 334 -23.31 9.28 9.41
N ALA A 335 -22.50 9.81 8.49
CA ALA A 335 -22.96 10.65 7.37
C ALA A 335 -23.47 9.85 6.16
N ALA A 336 -23.51 8.54 6.23
CA ALA A 336 -23.87 7.66 5.11
C ALA A 336 -25.23 6.97 5.28
#